data_96d4e5ed5142a2bf335f9fa1ad451f89
#
_entry.id   96d4e5ed5142a2bf335f9fa1ad451f89
#
_cell.length_a   1.000
_cell.length_b   1.000
_cell.length_c   1.000
_cell.angle_alpha   90.00
_cell.angle_beta   90.00
_cell.angle_gamma   90.00
#
_symmetry.space_group_name_H-M   'P 1'
#
loop_
_entity.id
_entity.type
_entity.pdbx_description
1 polymer ?
#
loop_
_entity_poly.entity_id
_entity_poly.type
_entity_poly.pdbx_seq_one_letter_code
_entity_poly.pdbx_strand_id
1 'polypeptide(L)'
;MKADELPEFIGENGHFSTIFDFSAHCLSDGEHGWYDAPKMEFSKWRKAIFQSQMETQKYGFKANIIENHDEPRGVSRFLPAYAQTPAGTKMLGTVNLLLRGIPFIYQGQEIGMKNAKWNSIDEFDDISTKDQYQIAREAGLSDREAMEACNRMSRDNARTPMQWTSGKNAGFTKGTAWLKINPDYKEINVEDQENNPDSVLNYYRKLVALRKSDDFKAVFTYGEFIPEYEEMDDILAFYRTDAATSILVVANFGTDAASIELKGNVKRVLMSNQKNETVDYTKNRLNLKSCEVVVLEMKME
;
A
#
# COMPACT_ATOMS: atom_id res chain seq x y z
N MET A 1 1.91 -19.54 -8.15
CA MET A 1 1.02 -19.72 -9.33
C MET A 1 1.72 -19.14 -10.53
N LYS A 2 1.79 -19.86 -11.62
CA LYS A 2 2.40 -19.38 -12.86
C LYS A 2 1.39 -18.57 -13.67
N ALA A 3 1.87 -17.71 -14.57
CA ALA A 3 0.98 -16.84 -15.38
C ALA A 3 0.06 -17.64 -16.31
N ASP A 4 0.52 -18.78 -16.80
CA ASP A 4 -0.24 -19.68 -17.66
C ASP A 4 -1.35 -20.46 -16.93
N GLU A 5 -1.28 -20.55 -15.60
CA GLU A 5 -2.31 -21.15 -14.75
C GLU A 5 -3.46 -20.17 -14.42
N LEU A 6 -3.24 -18.84 -14.57
CA LEU A 6 -4.21 -17.80 -14.21
C LEU A 6 -5.61 -18.01 -14.83
N PRO A 7 -5.75 -18.41 -16.12
CA PRO A 7 -7.06 -18.61 -16.74
C PRO A 7 -7.90 -19.73 -16.09
N GLU A 8 -7.28 -20.68 -15.41
CA GLU A 8 -7.99 -21.71 -14.66
C GLU A 8 -8.60 -21.17 -13.36
N PHE A 9 -8.04 -20.10 -12.83
CA PHE A 9 -8.50 -19.51 -11.57
C PHE A 9 -9.45 -18.34 -11.78
N ILE A 10 -9.14 -17.43 -12.69
CA ILE A 10 -9.89 -16.18 -12.90
C ILE A 10 -10.21 -15.96 -14.37
N GLY A 11 -11.20 -15.10 -14.62
CA GLY A 11 -11.67 -14.78 -15.98
C GLY A 11 -12.94 -15.54 -16.33
N GLU A 12 -13.30 -15.52 -17.60
CA GLU A 12 -14.59 -16.03 -18.10
C GLU A 12 -14.80 -17.53 -17.80
N ASN A 13 -13.71 -18.32 -17.91
CA ASN A 13 -13.74 -19.77 -17.67
C ASN A 13 -13.07 -20.17 -16.35
N GLY A 14 -12.65 -19.21 -15.53
CA GLY A 14 -12.00 -19.45 -14.26
C GLY A 14 -12.99 -19.91 -13.18
N HIS A 15 -12.48 -20.65 -12.21
CA HIS A 15 -13.28 -21.19 -11.10
C HIS A 15 -13.63 -20.15 -10.03
N PHE A 16 -12.93 -19.00 -10.02
CA PHE A 16 -13.11 -17.91 -9.06
C PHE A 16 -13.34 -16.59 -9.77
N SER A 17 -14.12 -15.71 -9.16
CA SER A 17 -14.31 -14.34 -9.67
C SER A 17 -13.04 -13.48 -9.55
N THR A 18 -12.23 -13.75 -8.54
CA THR A 18 -10.95 -13.08 -8.28
C THR A 18 -10.10 -13.90 -7.31
N ILE A 19 -8.81 -13.61 -7.26
CA ILE A 19 -7.85 -14.13 -6.27
C ILE A 19 -7.04 -12.97 -5.69
N PHE A 20 -6.54 -13.13 -4.48
CA PHE A 20 -5.66 -12.12 -3.87
C PHE A 20 -4.31 -12.05 -4.58
N ASP A 21 -3.80 -10.83 -4.71
CA ASP A 21 -2.48 -10.59 -5.28
C ASP A 21 -1.41 -10.57 -4.17
N PHE A 22 -0.72 -11.70 -4.00
CA PHE A 22 0.40 -11.83 -3.08
C PHE A 22 1.77 -11.70 -3.76
N SER A 23 1.82 -11.37 -5.05
CA SER A 23 3.09 -11.33 -5.81
C SER A 23 4.14 -10.41 -5.21
N ALA A 24 3.71 -9.28 -4.63
CA ALA A 24 4.59 -8.35 -3.94
C ALA A 24 4.92 -8.76 -2.49
N HIS A 25 4.09 -9.58 -1.85
CA HIS A 25 4.27 -10.00 -0.47
C HIS A 25 5.38 -11.04 -0.33
N CYS A 26 5.45 -11.99 -1.26
CA CYS A 26 6.48 -13.05 -1.26
C CYS A 26 7.92 -12.51 -1.44
N LEU A 27 8.10 -11.26 -1.85
CA LEU A 27 9.43 -10.64 -2.01
C LEU A 27 10.19 -10.44 -0.69
N SER A 28 9.50 -10.50 0.43
CA SER A 28 10.10 -10.38 1.77
C SER A 28 10.08 -11.69 2.55
N ASP A 29 9.90 -12.83 1.89
CA ASP A 29 10.03 -14.13 2.51
C ASP A 29 11.50 -14.48 2.67
N GLY A 30 11.90 -14.97 3.86
CA GLY A 30 13.24 -15.47 4.14
C GLY A 30 13.36 -16.93 3.71
N GLU A 31 14.58 -17.37 3.43
CA GLU A 31 14.87 -18.76 3.06
C GLU A 31 14.75 -19.70 4.28
N HIS A 32 15.18 -19.22 5.46
CA HIS A 32 15.23 -20.03 6.68
C HIS A 32 14.25 -19.54 7.76
N GLY A 33 13.70 -18.34 7.60
CA GLY A 33 12.75 -17.76 8.54
C GLY A 33 12.64 -16.24 8.44
N TRP A 34 11.94 -15.65 9.38
CA TRP A 34 11.76 -14.19 9.36
C TRP A 34 13.04 -13.42 9.65
N TYR A 35 14.02 -14.04 10.29
CA TYR A 35 15.28 -13.39 10.66
C TYR A 35 16.17 -13.09 9.44
N ASP A 36 16.10 -13.88 8.39
CA ASP A 36 16.84 -13.66 7.14
C ASP A 36 15.98 -13.08 6.01
N ALA A 37 14.70 -12.78 6.32
CA ALA A 37 13.80 -12.15 5.37
C ALA A 37 14.35 -10.80 4.90
N PRO A 38 14.49 -10.57 3.58
CA PRO A 38 15.02 -9.31 3.07
C PRO A 38 14.07 -8.14 3.38
N LYS A 39 14.62 -6.94 3.51
CA LYS A 39 13.79 -5.73 3.50
C LYS A 39 13.21 -5.55 2.11
N MET A 40 11.98 -5.00 2.06
CA MET A 40 11.35 -4.70 0.79
C MET A 40 12.18 -3.68 0.00
N GLU A 41 12.56 -4.06 -1.21
CA GLU A 41 13.23 -3.20 -2.17
C GLU A 41 12.20 -2.64 -3.15
N PHE A 42 12.15 -1.32 -3.27
CA PHE A 42 11.16 -0.63 -4.10
C PHE A 42 11.16 -1.12 -5.56
N SER A 43 12.32 -1.27 -6.17
CA SER A 43 12.44 -1.72 -7.57
C SER A 43 11.85 -3.12 -7.78
N LYS A 44 12.09 -4.04 -6.86
CA LYS A 44 11.52 -5.41 -6.90
C LYS A 44 10.00 -5.36 -6.68
N TRP A 45 9.54 -4.57 -5.72
CA TRP A 45 8.13 -4.38 -5.43
C TRP A 45 7.38 -3.80 -6.62
N ARG A 46 7.88 -2.71 -7.23
CA ARG A 46 7.33 -2.10 -8.44
C ARG A 46 7.24 -3.11 -9.59
N LYS A 47 8.33 -3.83 -9.86
CA LYS A 47 8.38 -4.85 -10.92
C LYS A 47 7.34 -5.95 -10.69
N ALA A 48 7.20 -6.44 -9.47
CA ALA A 48 6.22 -7.49 -9.14
C ALA A 48 4.77 -7.01 -9.37
N ILE A 49 4.46 -5.77 -8.96
CA ILE A 49 3.15 -5.17 -9.22
C ILE A 49 2.90 -5.04 -10.72
N PHE A 50 3.82 -4.46 -11.47
CA PHE A 50 3.67 -4.26 -12.91
C PHE A 50 3.48 -5.58 -13.64
N GLN A 51 4.31 -6.57 -13.34
CA GLN A 51 4.20 -7.91 -13.91
C GLN A 51 2.82 -8.53 -13.58
N SER A 52 2.42 -8.49 -12.32
CA SER A 52 1.12 -9.04 -11.91
C SER A 52 -0.06 -8.36 -12.61
N GLN A 53 -0.04 -7.03 -12.75
CA GLN A 53 -1.08 -6.27 -13.43
C GLN A 53 -1.14 -6.62 -14.94
N MET A 54 0.02 -6.65 -15.61
CA MET A 54 0.12 -6.95 -17.04
C MET A 54 -0.29 -8.39 -17.39
N GLU A 55 0.03 -9.36 -16.54
CA GLU A 55 -0.38 -10.75 -16.71
C GLU A 55 -1.88 -10.93 -16.45
N THR A 56 -2.37 -10.33 -15.36
CA THR A 56 -3.75 -10.53 -14.89
C THR A 56 -4.78 -9.88 -15.81
N GLN A 57 -4.48 -8.70 -16.36
CA GLN A 57 -5.46 -7.95 -17.17
C GLN A 57 -5.92 -8.68 -18.44
N LYS A 58 -5.16 -9.67 -18.90
CA LYS A 58 -5.50 -10.50 -20.04
C LYS A 58 -6.69 -11.43 -19.78
N TYR A 59 -6.93 -11.75 -18.51
CA TYR A 59 -7.89 -12.78 -18.12
C TYR A 59 -9.00 -12.27 -17.20
N GLY A 60 -8.69 -11.38 -16.26
CA GLY A 60 -9.65 -10.96 -15.26
C GLY A 60 -9.13 -9.90 -14.29
N PHE A 61 -9.48 -10.07 -13.02
CA PHE A 61 -9.15 -9.15 -11.95
C PHE A 61 -8.55 -9.91 -10.77
N LYS A 62 -7.52 -9.32 -10.15
CA LYS A 62 -7.06 -9.70 -8.81
C LYS A 62 -7.60 -8.75 -7.74
N ALA A 63 -7.66 -9.22 -6.51
CA ALA A 63 -7.87 -8.40 -5.34
C ALA A 63 -6.54 -7.77 -4.95
N ASN A 64 -6.45 -6.43 -5.08
CA ASN A 64 -5.26 -5.66 -4.71
C ASN A 64 -5.26 -5.41 -3.21
N ILE A 65 -4.21 -5.86 -2.53
CA ILE A 65 -4.02 -5.70 -1.08
C ILE A 65 -2.63 -5.15 -0.79
N ILE A 66 -2.49 -4.40 0.29
CA ILE A 66 -1.20 -4.01 0.87
C ILE A 66 -1.04 -4.49 2.30
N GLU A 67 -2.12 -4.88 2.95
CA GLU A 67 -2.14 -5.53 4.27
C GLU A 67 -3.42 -6.33 4.47
N ASN A 68 -3.36 -7.29 5.39
CA ASN A 68 -4.48 -8.08 5.87
C ASN A 68 -4.20 -8.59 7.29
N HIS A 69 -5.06 -9.46 7.82
CA HIS A 69 -4.93 -10.03 9.18
C HIS A 69 -3.78 -11.05 9.33
N ASP A 70 -3.13 -11.46 8.25
CA ASP A 70 -2.02 -12.43 8.25
C ASP A 70 -0.68 -11.80 7.84
N GLU A 71 -0.65 -10.48 7.68
CA GLU A 71 0.51 -9.72 7.25
C GLU A 71 0.80 -8.57 8.23
N PRO A 72 2.04 -8.06 8.32
CA PRO A 72 2.29 -6.82 9.04
C PRO A 72 1.60 -5.63 8.37
N ARG A 73 1.52 -4.49 9.04
CA ARG A 73 0.95 -3.27 8.48
C ARG A 73 1.68 -2.82 7.21
N GLY A 74 0.93 -2.52 6.16
CA GLY A 74 1.45 -2.19 4.84
C GLY A 74 2.41 -0.99 4.85
N VAL A 75 2.10 0.05 5.59
CA VAL A 75 2.99 1.23 5.77
C VAL A 75 4.35 0.82 6.33
N SER A 76 4.38 -0.08 7.32
CA SER A 76 5.61 -0.55 7.94
C SER A 76 6.38 -1.54 7.07
N ARG A 77 5.70 -2.28 6.19
CA ARG A 77 6.30 -3.28 5.32
C ARG A 77 6.86 -2.69 4.03
N PHE A 78 6.07 -1.86 3.35
CA PHE A 78 6.38 -1.41 1.99
C PHE A 78 7.08 -0.06 1.94
N LEU A 79 7.00 0.74 3.01
CA LEU A 79 7.62 2.07 3.05
C LEU A 79 8.87 2.07 3.93
N PRO A 80 9.97 2.63 3.44
CA PRO A 80 11.14 2.90 4.28
C PRO A 80 10.79 3.92 5.38
N ALA A 81 11.60 3.97 6.45
CA ALA A 81 11.30 4.76 7.64
C ALA A 81 10.97 6.24 7.35
N TYR A 82 11.69 6.87 6.42
CA TYR A 82 11.44 8.27 6.05
C TYR A 82 10.06 8.49 5.41
N ALA A 83 9.53 7.47 4.75
CA ALA A 83 8.24 7.51 4.04
C ALA A 83 7.06 7.03 4.90
N GLN A 84 7.28 6.55 6.13
CA GLN A 84 6.21 6.13 7.06
C GLN A 84 5.51 7.34 7.69
N THR A 85 5.08 8.25 6.86
CA THR A 85 4.43 9.53 7.15
C THR A 85 3.00 9.56 6.58
N PRO A 86 2.16 10.53 6.95
CA PRO A 86 0.84 10.70 6.31
C PRO A 86 0.94 10.84 4.78
N ALA A 87 1.98 11.52 4.25
CA ALA A 87 2.20 11.67 2.81
C ALA A 87 2.50 10.31 2.14
N GLY A 88 3.43 9.54 2.70
CA GLY A 88 3.76 8.21 2.19
C GLY A 88 2.59 7.22 2.30
N THR A 89 1.82 7.29 3.39
CA THR A 89 0.59 6.47 3.56
C THR A 89 -0.44 6.77 2.47
N LYS A 90 -0.68 8.05 2.18
CA LYS A 90 -1.58 8.46 1.09
C LYS A 90 -1.05 8.01 -0.27
N MET A 91 0.27 8.13 -0.50
CA MET A 91 0.92 7.68 -1.72
C MET A 91 0.72 6.17 -1.93
N LEU A 92 1.04 5.35 -0.93
CA LEU A 92 0.85 3.90 -0.97
C LEU A 92 -0.61 3.52 -1.21
N GLY A 93 -1.54 4.17 -0.53
CA GLY A 93 -2.98 3.99 -0.71
C GLY A 93 -3.44 4.34 -2.11
N THR A 94 -2.93 5.44 -2.70
CA THR A 94 -3.26 5.85 -4.07
C THR A 94 -2.84 4.80 -5.07
N VAL A 95 -1.59 4.33 -4.97
CA VAL A 95 -1.10 3.26 -5.85
C VAL A 95 -2.02 2.04 -5.75
N ASN A 96 -2.25 1.53 -4.53
CA ASN A 96 -3.06 0.31 -4.36
C ASN A 96 -4.50 0.46 -4.88
N LEU A 97 -5.16 1.57 -4.57
CA LEU A 97 -6.57 1.76 -4.93
C LEU A 97 -6.79 2.04 -6.42
N LEU A 98 -5.79 2.58 -7.14
CA LEU A 98 -5.93 2.92 -8.56
C LEU A 98 -5.34 1.88 -9.52
N LEU A 99 -4.67 0.83 -9.01
CA LEU A 99 -4.35 -0.36 -9.79
C LEU A 99 -5.62 -0.97 -10.41
N ARG A 100 -5.45 -1.70 -11.50
CA ARG A 100 -6.53 -2.50 -12.10
C ARG A 100 -6.82 -3.71 -11.20
N GLY A 101 -8.08 -3.92 -10.85
CA GLY A 101 -8.50 -4.98 -9.94
C GLY A 101 -9.51 -4.50 -8.90
N ILE A 102 -9.74 -5.34 -7.91
CA ILE A 102 -10.66 -5.07 -6.80
C ILE A 102 -9.83 -4.61 -5.60
N PRO A 103 -9.86 -3.33 -5.23
CA PRO A 103 -9.08 -2.85 -4.09
C PRO A 103 -9.72 -3.30 -2.78
N PHE A 104 -8.90 -3.86 -1.90
CA PHE A 104 -9.25 -4.15 -0.52
C PHE A 104 -8.57 -3.14 0.40
N ILE A 105 -9.33 -2.60 1.33
CA ILE A 105 -8.84 -1.73 2.39
C ILE A 105 -9.01 -2.50 3.69
N TYR A 106 -7.89 -2.84 4.33
CA TYR A 106 -7.92 -3.50 5.63
C TYR A 106 -8.13 -2.46 6.74
N GLN A 107 -8.87 -2.82 7.79
CA GLN A 107 -9.17 -1.93 8.92
C GLN A 107 -7.90 -1.29 9.51
N GLY A 108 -7.89 0.04 9.62
CA GLY A 108 -6.75 0.82 10.09
C GLY A 108 -5.78 1.27 9.01
N GLN A 109 -5.82 0.67 7.81
CA GLN A 109 -5.07 1.14 6.66
C GLN A 109 -5.46 2.57 6.28
N GLU A 110 -6.75 2.87 6.32
CA GLU A 110 -7.35 4.15 5.96
C GLU A 110 -7.02 5.29 6.92
N ILE A 111 -6.47 4.98 8.09
CA ILE A 111 -5.95 5.97 9.05
C ILE A 111 -4.43 5.94 9.17
N GLY A 112 -3.77 4.99 8.49
CA GLY A 112 -2.31 4.86 8.47
C GLY A 112 -1.75 4.18 9.72
N MET A 113 -2.44 3.19 10.30
CA MET A 113 -1.90 2.36 11.38
C MET A 113 -0.60 1.68 10.96
N LYS A 114 0.35 1.58 11.90
CA LYS A 114 1.69 1.00 11.71
C LYS A 114 1.87 -0.23 12.58
N ASN A 115 2.98 -0.95 12.37
CA ASN A 115 3.40 -1.99 13.30
C ASN A 115 3.58 -1.42 14.70
N ALA A 116 3.14 -2.16 15.70
CA ALA A 116 3.43 -1.86 17.09
C ALA A 116 4.88 -2.24 17.44
N LYS A 117 5.45 -1.60 18.46
CA LYS A 117 6.71 -2.02 19.03
C LYS A 117 6.46 -3.00 20.18
N TRP A 118 6.92 -4.24 20.04
CA TRP A 118 6.84 -5.28 21.04
C TRP A 118 8.20 -5.41 21.77
N ASN A 119 8.17 -5.59 23.08
CA ASN A 119 9.36 -5.56 23.92
C ASN A 119 9.85 -6.96 24.30
N SER A 120 8.95 -7.95 24.31
CA SER A 120 9.28 -9.36 24.58
C SER A 120 8.40 -10.28 23.72
N ILE A 121 8.86 -11.51 23.55
CA ILE A 121 8.12 -12.54 22.82
C ILE A 121 6.79 -12.90 23.51
N ASP A 122 6.71 -12.72 24.82
CA ASP A 122 5.52 -13.01 25.61
C ASP A 122 4.36 -12.04 25.36
N GLU A 123 4.64 -10.87 24.77
CA GLU A 123 3.60 -9.90 24.37
C GLU A 123 2.82 -10.35 23.12
N PHE A 124 3.38 -11.27 22.32
CA PHE A 124 2.73 -11.80 21.13
C PHE A 124 1.80 -12.98 21.48
N ASP A 125 0.68 -13.07 20.81
CA ASP A 125 -0.24 -14.20 20.91
C ASP A 125 -0.10 -15.17 19.72
N ASP A 126 0.36 -14.69 18.60
CA ASP A 126 0.53 -15.46 17.37
C ASP A 126 1.57 -16.57 17.50
N ILE A 127 1.12 -17.82 17.28
CA ILE A 127 1.98 -19.02 17.35
C ILE A 127 3.12 -18.92 16.35
N SER A 128 2.85 -18.49 15.10
CA SER A 128 3.89 -18.36 14.08
C SER A 128 4.99 -17.39 14.50
N THR A 129 4.65 -16.31 15.21
CA THR A 129 5.65 -15.37 15.74
C THR A 129 6.54 -16.02 16.78
N LYS A 130 5.96 -16.82 17.69
CA LYS A 130 6.73 -17.56 18.72
C LYS A 130 7.63 -18.62 18.09
N ASP A 131 7.15 -19.34 17.09
CA ASP A 131 7.94 -20.33 16.34
C ASP A 131 9.10 -19.64 15.60
N GLN A 132 8.84 -18.53 14.92
CA GLN A 132 9.88 -17.79 14.19
C GLN A 132 10.94 -17.15 15.12
N TYR A 133 10.53 -16.71 16.31
CA TYR A 133 11.47 -16.30 17.34
C TYR A 133 12.38 -17.45 17.74
N GLN A 134 11.82 -18.65 18.01
CA GLN A 134 12.59 -19.83 18.39
C GLN A 134 13.56 -20.25 17.29
N ILE A 135 13.11 -20.28 16.04
CA ILE A 135 13.95 -20.57 14.84
C ILE A 135 15.15 -19.62 14.79
N ALA A 136 14.93 -18.32 14.98
CA ALA A 136 15.99 -17.32 14.99
C ALA A 136 17.00 -17.57 16.13
N ARG A 137 16.52 -17.92 17.34
CA ARG A 137 17.36 -18.25 18.50
C ARG A 137 18.19 -19.52 18.27
N GLU A 138 17.60 -20.55 17.67
CA GLU A 138 18.29 -21.79 17.31
C GLU A 138 19.32 -21.59 16.20
N ALA A 139 19.09 -20.64 15.29
CA ALA A 139 20.07 -20.19 14.30
C ALA A 139 21.23 -19.37 14.92
N GLY A 140 21.23 -19.12 16.23
CA GLY A 140 22.28 -18.43 16.96
C GLY A 140 22.14 -16.92 17.07
N LEU A 141 21.02 -16.35 16.65
CA LEU A 141 20.78 -14.90 16.78
C LEU A 141 20.56 -14.52 18.25
N SER A 142 20.94 -13.30 18.60
CA SER A 142 20.64 -12.72 19.91
C SER A 142 19.13 -12.52 20.09
N ASP A 143 18.69 -12.39 21.35
CA ASP A 143 17.31 -12.04 21.67
C ASP A 143 16.85 -10.77 20.91
N ARG A 144 17.68 -9.74 20.87
CA ARG A 144 17.40 -8.48 20.17
C ARG A 144 17.17 -8.70 18.67
N GLU A 145 17.99 -9.48 17.99
CA GLU A 145 17.87 -9.74 16.55
C GLU A 145 16.63 -10.59 16.25
N ALA A 146 16.33 -11.60 17.06
CA ALA A 146 15.11 -12.40 16.94
C ALA A 146 13.86 -11.52 17.15
N MET A 147 13.87 -10.65 18.17
CA MET A 147 12.77 -9.69 18.42
C MET A 147 12.63 -8.65 17.31
N GLU A 148 13.71 -8.18 16.71
CA GLU A 148 13.66 -7.26 15.54
C GLU A 148 12.94 -7.91 14.35
N ALA A 149 13.20 -9.20 14.07
CA ALA A 149 12.50 -9.95 13.04
C ALA A 149 11.01 -10.11 13.35
N CYS A 150 10.67 -10.49 14.60
CA CYS A 150 9.28 -10.61 15.04
C CYS A 150 8.52 -9.27 14.97
N ASN A 151 9.12 -8.17 15.43
CA ASN A 151 8.53 -6.83 15.34
C ASN A 151 8.23 -6.42 13.88
N ARG A 152 9.07 -6.84 12.95
CA ARG A 152 8.90 -6.54 11.53
C ARG A 152 7.82 -7.37 10.87
N MET A 153 7.78 -8.69 11.15
CA MET A 153 7.04 -9.66 10.34
C MET A 153 5.77 -10.21 10.99
N SER A 154 5.61 -10.04 12.31
CA SER A 154 4.46 -10.60 13.01
C SER A 154 3.14 -10.05 12.49
N ARG A 155 2.19 -10.95 12.24
CA ARG A 155 0.81 -10.62 11.90
C ARG A 155 0.01 -10.05 13.06
N ASP A 156 0.45 -10.18 14.32
CA ASP A 156 -0.14 -9.49 15.46
C ASP A 156 -0.09 -7.97 15.32
N ASN A 157 0.83 -7.44 14.51
CA ASN A 157 0.86 -6.02 14.15
C ASN A 157 -0.44 -5.56 13.49
N ALA A 158 -1.01 -6.37 12.59
CA ALA A 158 -2.28 -6.06 11.93
C ALA A 158 -3.51 -6.38 12.80
N ARG A 159 -3.34 -7.13 13.89
CA ARG A 159 -4.41 -7.54 14.81
C ARG A 159 -4.51 -6.67 16.06
N THR A 160 -3.62 -5.68 16.19
CA THR A 160 -3.74 -4.66 17.25
C THR A 160 -5.10 -3.98 17.18
N PRO A 161 -5.68 -3.56 18.33
CA PRO A 161 -6.96 -2.88 18.40
C PRO A 161 -7.04 -1.67 17.48
N MET A 162 -8.18 -1.51 16.79
CA MET A 162 -8.46 -0.32 15.96
C MET A 162 -8.41 0.95 16.81
N GLN A 163 -7.77 1.97 16.29
CA GLN A 163 -7.51 3.24 16.98
C GLN A 163 -8.63 4.23 16.69
N TRP A 164 -9.70 4.19 17.50
CA TRP A 164 -10.88 5.04 17.32
C TRP A 164 -10.69 6.45 17.85
N THR A 165 -10.07 6.60 19.03
CA THR A 165 -9.89 7.90 19.70
C THR A 165 -8.52 7.97 20.39
N SER A 166 -8.09 9.17 20.75
CA SER A 166 -6.93 9.40 21.62
C SER A 166 -7.16 9.06 23.10
N GLY A 167 -8.38 8.63 23.47
CA GLY A 167 -8.79 8.27 24.83
C GLY A 167 -8.29 6.92 25.32
N LYS A 168 -8.75 6.51 26.49
CA LYS A 168 -8.36 5.23 27.10
C LYS A 168 -8.61 4.05 26.16
N ASN A 169 -7.65 3.14 26.07
CA ASN A 169 -7.71 1.96 25.20
C ASN A 169 -8.00 2.29 23.72
N ALA A 170 -7.54 3.44 23.23
CA ALA A 170 -7.82 3.93 21.89
C ALA A 170 -9.32 3.99 21.55
N GLY A 171 -10.20 4.08 22.55
CA GLY A 171 -11.65 3.99 22.36
C GLY A 171 -12.16 2.59 21.94
N PHE A 172 -11.29 1.59 21.85
CA PHE A 172 -11.64 0.25 21.35
C PHE A 172 -12.46 -0.56 22.34
N THR A 173 -12.08 -0.54 23.62
CA THR A 173 -12.77 -1.33 24.66
C THR A 173 -12.75 -0.63 26.02
N LYS A 174 -13.77 -0.92 26.84
CA LYS A 174 -13.80 -0.53 28.25
C LYS A 174 -13.09 -1.55 29.16
N GLY A 175 -12.89 -2.78 28.68
CA GLY A 175 -12.20 -3.87 29.36
C GLY A 175 -10.71 -3.93 29.01
N THR A 176 -10.15 -5.15 29.08
CA THR A 176 -8.79 -5.45 28.64
C THR A 176 -8.82 -5.84 27.17
N ALA A 177 -8.00 -5.21 26.37
CA ALA A 177 -7.83 -5.60 24.96
C ALA A 177 -7.14 -6.96 24.87
N TRP A 178 -7.44 -7.72 23.82
CA TRP A 178 -6.76 -8.98 23.53
C TRP A 178 -5.26 -8.77 23.32
N LEU A 179 -4.91 -7.96 22.32
CA LEU A 179 -3.53 -7.56 22.09
C LEU A 179 -3.28 -6.15 22.61
N LYS A 180 -2.02 -5.83 22.77
CA LYS A 180 -1.55 -4.50 23.15
C LYS A 180 -2.05 -3.44 22.17
N ILE A 181 -2.42 -2.31 22.72
CA ILE A 181 -2.79 -1.13 21.95
C ILE A 181 -1.50 -0.44 21.49
N ASN A 182 -1.37 -0.17 20.20
CA ASN A 182 -0.21 0.56 19.69
C ASN A 182 -0.22 1.99 20.28
N PRO A 183 0.85 2.41 20.97
CA PRO A 183 0.87 3.70 21.69
C PRO A 183 0.73 4.92 20.78
N ASP A 184 0.93 4.78 19.47
CA ASP A 184 0.73 5.85 18.49
C ASP A 184 -0.74 6.23 18.26
N TYR A 185 -1.69 5.55 18.93
CA TYR A 185 -3.12 5.90 18.91
C TYR A 185 -3.38 7.34 19.39
N LYS A 186 -2.45 7.91 20.14
CA LYS A 186 -2.51 9.32 20.56
C LYS A 186 -2.45 10.30 19.39
N GLU A 187 -1.81 9.89 18.30
CA GLU A 187 -1.57 10.70 17.10
C GLU A 187 -2.32 10.15 15.87
N ILE A 188 -2.49 8.82 15.81
CA ILE A 188 -3.14 8.12 14.71
C ILE A 188 -4.45 7.53 15.22
N ASN A 189 -5.56 8.20 15.00
CA ASN A 189 -6.88 7.71 15.37
C ASN A 189 -7.97 8.30 14.49
N VAL A 190 -9.13 7.65 14.48
CA VAL A 190 -10.27 8.05 13.63
C VAL A 190 -10.80 9.43 14.03
N GLU A 191 -11.00 9.68 15.34
CA GLU A 191 -11.63 10.91 15.86
C GLU A 191 -10.88 12.17 15.42
N ASP A 192 -9.56 12.18 15.57
CA ASP A 192 -8.74 13.33 15.17
C ASP A 192 -8.68 13.49 13.64
N GLN A 193 -8.72 12.37 12.90
CA GLN A 193 -8.68 12.41 11.44
C GLN A 193 -10.02 12.74 10.80
N GLU A 194 -11.14 12.42 11.43
CA GLU A 194 -12.49 12.68 10.91
C GLU A 194 -12.70 14.15 10.58
N ASN A 195 -12.27 15.03 11.46
CA ASN A 195 -12.47 16.49 11.36
C ASN A 195 -11.31 17.22 10.64
N ASN A 196 -10.26 16.49 10.22
CA ASN A 196 -9.14 17.06 9.49
C ASN A 196 -9.27 16.77 8.00
N PRO A 197 -9.59 17.75 7.13
CA PRO A 197 -9.79 17.52 5.69
C PRO A 197 -8.54 17.03 4.97
N ASP A 198 -7.35 17.20 5.58
CA ASP A 198 -6.05 16.80 5.04
C ASP A 198 -5.54 15.49 5.67
N SER A 199 -6.33 14.81 6.49
CA SER A 199 -5.98 13.53 7.10
C SER A 199 -5.84 12.40 6.07
N VAL A 200 -5.24 11.30 6.50
CA VAL A 200 -5.17 10.06 5.70
C VAL A 200 -6.58 9.53 5.44
N LEU A 201 -7.44 9.50 6.47
CA LEU A 201 -8.83 9.04 6.37
C LEU A 201 -9.63 9.82 5.32
N ASN A 202 -9.59 11.15 5.38
CA ASN A 202 -10.33 11.97 4.42
C ASN A 202 -9.72 11.93 3.02
N TYR A 203 -8.41 11.68 2.91
CA TYR A 203 -7.77 11.41 1.64
C TYR A 203 -8.28 10.09 1.02
N TYR A 204 -8.36 9.01 1.79
CA TYR A 204 -8.93 7.73 1.35
C TYR A 204 -10.39 7.88 0.91
N ARG A 205 -11.19 8.67 1.62
CA ARG A 205 -12.58 8.98 1.20
C ARG A 205 -12.63 9.65 -0.18
N LYS A 206 -11.76 10.66 -0.40
CA LYS A 206 -11.64 11.35 -1.69
C LYS A 206 -11.19 10.39 -2.79
N LEU A 207 -10.24 9.51 -2.50
CA LEU A 207 -9.71 8.52 -3.43
C LEU A 207 -10.76 7.48 -3.84
N VAL A 208 -11.53 6.98 -2.88
CA VAL A 208 -12.67 6.07 -3.15
C VAL A 208 -13.76 6.79 -3.94
N ALA A 209 -14.05 8.04 -3.62
CA ALA A 209 -15.03 8.85 -4.35
C ALA A 209 -14.58 9.08 -5.81
N LEU A 210 -13.30 9.41 -6.03
CA LEU A 210 -12.73 9.54 -7.38
C LEU A 210 -12.90 8.23 -8.18
N ARG A 211 -12.46 7.09 -7.60
CA ARG A 211 -12.56 5.78 -8.27
C ARG A 211 -14.00 5.40 -8.64
N LYS A 212 -14.99 5.80 -7.83
CA LYS A 212 -16.41 5.47 -8.00
C LYS A 212 -17.21 6.52 -8.76
N SER A 213 -16.60 7.66 -9.10
CA SER A 213 -17.29 8.76 -9.78
C SER A 213 -17.79 8.33 -11.17
N ASP A 214 -18.88 8.91 -11.62
CA ASP A 214 -19.46 8.58 -12.95
C ASP A 214 -18.49 8.85 -14.10
N ASP A 215 -17.63 9.88 -13.95
CA ASP A 215 -16.61 10.23 -14.95
C ASP A 215 -15.50 9.16 -15.07
N PHE A 216 -15.14 8.48 -13.95
CA PHE A 216 -13.92 7.66 -13.92
C PHE A 216 -14.12 6.21 -13.50
N LYS A 217 -15.31 5.80 -13.02
CA LYS A 217 -15.55 4.42 -12.57
C LYS A 217 -15.27 3.38 -13.67
N ALA A 218 -15.55 3.71 -14.94
CA ALA A 218 -15.31 2.80 -16.07
C ALA A 218 -13.82 2.58 -16.28
N VAL A 219 -13.02 3.63 -16.41
CA VAL A 219 -11.57 3.54 -16.64
C VAL A 219 -10.85 2.92 -15.44
N PHE A 220 -11.23 3.23 -14.21
CA PHE A 220 -10.62 2.59 -13.04
C PHE A 220 -11.02 1.14 -12.85
N THR A 221 -12.17 0.71 -13.34
CA THR A 221 -12.59 -0.68 -13.27
C THR A 221 -12.03 -1.50 -14.44
N TYR A 222 -12.30 -1.08 -15.66
CA TYR A 222 -12.04 -1.87 -16.86
C TYR A 222 -10.88 -1.37 -17.71
N GLY A 223 -10.48 -0.11 -17.55
CA GLY A 223 -9.39 0.48 -18.33
C GLY A 223 -8.11 -0.35 -18.27
N GLU A 224 -7.38 -0.32 -19.36
CA GLU A 224 -6.10 -1.00 -19.46
C GLU A 224 -5.09 -0.41 -18.45
N PHE A 225 -4.24 -1.27 -17.91
CA PHE A 225 -3.08 -0.88 -17.10
C PHE A 225 -1.86 -0.88 -18.00
N ILE A 226 -1.16 0.25 -18.06
CA ILE A 226 0.07 0.41 -18.84
C ILE A 226 1.15 0.97 -17.92
N PRO A 227 2.23 0.23 -17.61
CA PRO A 227 3.36 0.74 -16.85
C PRO A 227 4.08 1.85 -17.62
N GLU A 228 4.61 2.82 -16.86
CA GLU A 228 5.30 3.97 -17.45
C GLU A 228 6.49 4.37 -16.58
N TYR A 229 7.53 5.00 -17.18
CA TYR A 229 8.75 5.47 -16.51
C TYR A 229 9.50 4.38 -15.71
N GLU A 230 9.54 3.15 -16.24
CA GLU A 230 10.22 2.02 -15.60
C GLU A 230 11.73 2.20 -15.49
N GLU A 231 12.31 3.05 -16.34
CA GLU A 231 13.74 3.44 -16.33
C GLU A 231 14.13 4.34 -15.15
N MET A 232 13.15 4.93 -14.45
CA MET A 232 13.39 5.81 -13.29
C MET A 232 13.32 5.01 -12.00
N ASP A 233 14.42 4.92 -11.26
CA ASP A 233 14.57 4.01 -10.12
C ASP A 233 13.54 4.24 -9.00
N ASP A 234 13.21 5.48 -8.70
CA ASP A 234 12.35 5.86 -7.56
C ASP A 234 10.90 6.21 -7.96
N ILE A 235 10.57 6.12 -9.24
CA ILE A 235 9.22 6.45 -9.74
C ILE A 235 8.39 5.19 -9.95
N LEU A 236 7.16 5.21 -9.45
CA LEU A 236 6.12 4.28 -9.84
C LEU A 236 5.07 5.03 -10.60
N ALA A 237 4.92 4.72 -11.89
CA ALA A 237 3.91 5.38 -12.71
C ALA A 237 3.21 4.38 -13.63
N PHE A 238 1.93 4.62 -13.85
CA PHE A 238 1.14 3.83 -14.76
C PHE A 238 -0.05 4.62 -15.31
N TYR A 239 -0.46 4.25 -16.50
CA TYR A 239 -1.74 4.69 -17.05
C TYR A 239 -2.85 3.71 -16.72
N ARG A 240 -4.06 4.27 -16.54
CA ARG A 240 -5.35 3.59 -16.65
C ARG A 240 -6.06 4.26 -17.80
N THR A 241 -6.33 3.51 -18.87
CA THR A 241 -6.87 4.09 -20.10
C THR A 241 -7.98 3.22 -20.70
N ASP A 242 -8.96 3.88 -21.28
CA ASP A 242 -10.00 3.28 -22.13
C ASP A 242 -10.18 4.13 -23.40
N ALA A 243 -11.21 3.87 -24.18
CA ALA A 243 -11.46 4.59 -25.43
C ALA A 243 -11.78 6.09 -25.25
N ALA A 244 -12.13 6.54 -24.05
CA ALA A 244 -12.59 7.90 -23.76
C ALA A 244 -11.72 8.67 -22.78
N THR A 245 -10.94 7.96 -21.95
CA THR A 245 -10.28 8.54 -20.78
C THR A 245 -8.90 7.95 -20.60
N SER A 246 -7.92 8.81 -20.33
CA SER A 246 -6.55 8.42 -19.96
C SER A 246 -6.17 9.07 -18.65
N ILE A 247 -5.84 8.26 -17.66
CA ILE A 247 -5.44 8.69 -16.31
C ILE A 247 -4.00 8.24 -16.07
N LEU A 248 -3.12 9.17 -15.75
CA LEU A 248 -1.74 8.91 -15.33
C LEU A 248 -1.64 9.03 -13.81
N VAL A 249 -1.19 7.97 -13.15
CA VAL A 249 -0.81 7.97 -11.74
C VAL A 249 0.71 7.99 -11.66
N VAL A 250 1.28 8.94 -10.93
CA VAL A 250 2.73 9.05 -10.75
C VAL A 250 3.05 9.24 -9.28
N ALA A 251 3.95 8.43 -8.74
CA ALA A 251 4.38 8.47 -7.35
C ALA A 251 5.90 8.47 -7.25
N ASN A 252 6.46 9.36 -6.43
CA ASN A 252 7.88 9.43 -6.13
C ASN A 252 8.17 8.76 -4.77
N PHE A 253 8.75 7.57 -4.81
CA PHE A 253 9.17 6.80 -3.64
C PHE A 253 10.60 7.15 -3.18
N GLY A 254 11.30 8.02 -3.88
CA GLY A 254 12.65 8.46 -3.54
C GLY A 254 12.70 9.46 -2.39
N THR A 255 13.91 9.68 -1.87
CA THR A 255 14.20 10.68 -0.83
C THR A 255 14.25 12.10 -1.38
N ASP A 256 14.59 12.23 -2.66
CA ASP A 256 14.79 13.50 -3.33
C ASP A 256 13.62 13.86 -4.24
N ALA A 257 13.53 15.13 -4.61
CA ALA A 257 12.59 15.57 -5.62
C ALA A 257 12.93 14.97 -6.97
N ALA A 258 11.93 14.55 -7.72
CA ALA A 258 12.07 14.00 -9.07
C ALA A 258 11.39 14.91 -10.10
N SER A 259 11.95 14.97 -11.30
CA SER A 259 11.35 15.69 -12.42
C SER A 259 11.19 14.72 -13.59
N ILE A 260 9.99 14.60 -14.10
CA ILE A 260 9.66 13.72 -15.22
C ILE A 260 9.14 14.50 -16.41
N GLU A 261 9.47 14.05 -17.60
CA GLU A 261 8.90 14.59 -18.85
C GLU A 261 7.61 13.84 -19.18
N LEU A 262 6.49 14.57 -19.22
CA LEU A 262 5.18 13.98 -19.49
C LEU A 262 5.03 13.66 -20.99
N LYS A 263 4.60 12.45 -21.29
CA LYS A 263 4.24 11.99 -22.62
C LYS A 263 2.79 12.40 -22.93
N GLY A 264 2.60 13.65 -23.36
CA GLY A 264 1.30 14.20 -23.68
C GLY A 264 0.86 15.36 -22.78
N ASN A 265 -0.29 15.92 -23.06
CA ASN A 265 -0.79 17.11 -22.41
C ASN A 265 -1.71 16.76 -21.23
N VAL A 266 -1.50 17.42 -20.10
CA VAL A 266 -2.41 17.33 -18.96
C VAL A 266 -3.73 18.04 -19.27
N LYS A 267 -4.86 17.38 -19.04
CA LYS A 267 -6.18 17.98 -19.11
C LYS A 267 -6.52 18.65 -17.78
N ARG A 268 -6.34 17.92 -16.68
CA ARG A 268 -6.49 18.45 -15.32
C ARG A 268 -5.82 17.55 -14.27
N VAL A 269 -5.51 18.14 -13.11
CA VAL A 269 -5.11 17.38 -11.92
C VAL A 269 -6.36 16.86 -11.24
N LEU A 270 -6.43 15.56 -10.99
CA LEU A 270 -7.56 14.94 -10.30
C LEU A 270 -7.32 14.85 -8.80
N MET A 271 -6.09 14.53 -8.40
CA MET A 271 -5.73 14.37 -7.00
C MET A 271 -4.23 14.51 -6.78
N SER A 272 -3.84 15.03 -5.62
CA SER A 272 -2.48 15.01 -5.09
C SER A 272 -2.55 14.75 -3.57
N ASN A 273 -1.51 14.13 -3.02
CA ASN A 273 -1.39 13.94 -1.58
C ASN A 273 -0.73 15.12 -0.85
N GLN A 274 -0.29 16.15 -1.58
CA GLN A 274 0.30 17.35 -0.99
C GLN A 274 -0.80 18.30 -0.52
N LYS A 275 -0.55 18.91 0.64
CA LYS A 275 -1.50 19.83 1.28
C LYS A 275 -1.43 21.23 0.62
N ASN A 276 -2.56 21.75 0.16
CA ASN A 276 -2.74 23.14 -0.31
C ASN A 276 -1.69 23.60 -1.35
N GLU A 277 -1.01 22.68 -2.03
CA GLU A 277 -0.02 23.01 -3.05
C GLU A 277 -0.59 22.77 -4.44
N THR A 278 -0.29 23.69 -5.33
CA THR A 278 -0.54 23.46 -6.75
C THR A 278 0.47 22.43 -7.23
N VAL A 279 -0.01 21.40 -7.92
CA VAL A 279 0.87 20.42 -8.55
C VAL A 279 1.80 21.16 -9.50
N ASP A 280 3.10 20.99 -9.31
CA ASP A 280 4.12 21.68 -10.08
C ASP A 280 4.31 20.98 -11.43
N TYR A 281 3.51 21.40 -12.41
CA TYR A 281 3.74 21.01 -13.79
C TYR A 281 3.72 22.23 -14.71
N THR A 282 4.67 22.28 -15.63
CA THR A 282 4.77 23.32 -16.65
C THR A 282 5.06 22.68 -18.00
N LYS A 283 4.27 23.02 -19.01
CA LYS A 283 4.36 22.39 -20.34
C LYS A 283 4.27 20.86 -20.20
N ASN A 284 5.37 20.14 -20.49
CA ASN A 284 5.42 18.68 -20.45
C ASN A 284 6.28 18.16 -19.29
N ARG A 285 6.46 18.92 -18.21
CA ARG A 285 7.29 18.52 -17.08
C ARG A 285 6.49 18.52 -15.79
N LEU A 286 6.56 17.42 -15.04
CA LEU A 286 6.00 17.26 -13.71
C LEU A 286 7.13 17.14 -12.70
N ASN A 287 7.12 18.00 -11.66
CA ASN A 287 8.05 17.92 -10.55
C ASN A 287 7.31 17.35 -9.34
N LEU A 288 7.93 16.36 -8.71
CA LEU A 288 7.37 15.63 -7.57
C LEU A 288 8.34 15.72 -6.39
N LYS A 289 7.83 16.06 -5.23
CA LYS A 289 8.58 15.96 -3.96
C LYS A 289 8.73 14.50 -3.55
N SER A 290 9.58 14.25 -2.56
CA SER A 290 9.62 12.93 -1.89
C SER A 290 8.25 12.57 -1.33
N CYS A 291 7.85 11.33 -1.48
CA CYS A 291 6.54 10.78 -1.07
C CYS A 291 5.33 11.51 -1.70
N GLU A 292 5.51 12.19 -2.81
CA GLU A 292 4.39 12.80 -3.55
C GLU A 292 3.79 11.81 -4.55
N VAL A 293 2.46 11.80 -4.61
CA VAL A 293 1.69 11.13 -5.65
C VAL A 293 0.71 12.09 -6.29
N VAL A 294 0.64 12.04 -7.62
CA VAL A 294 -0.27 12.85 -8.41
C VAL A 294 -1.09 11.96 -9.34
N VAL A 295 -2.36 12.28 -9.48
CA VAL A 295 -3.28 11.63 -10.42
C VAL A 295 -3.71 12.67 -11.43
N LEU A 296 -3.42 12.44 -12.70
CA LEU A 296 -3.65 13.35 -13.81
C LEU A 296 -4.63 12.75 -14.81
N GLU A 297 -5.61 13.53 -15.24
CA GLU A 297 -6.34 13.23 -16.48
C GLU A 297 -5.55 13.82 -17.66
N MET A 298 -5.20 12.95 -18.60
CA MET A 298 -4.44 13.34 -19.80
C MET A 298 -5.40 13.62 -20.96
N LYS A 299 -4.99 14.50 -21.89
CA LYS A 299 -5.74 14.67 -23.14
C LYS A 299 -5.54 13.43 -24.00
N MET A 300 -6.63 12.94 -24.55
CA MET A 300 -6.59 11.93 -25.62
C MET A 300 -6.12 12.63 -26.91
N GLU A 301 -5.16 12.03 -27.62
CA GLU A 301 -4.69 12.49 -28.93
C GLU A 301 -5.56 11.90 -30.05
#